data_efffbd2ec7c5e3783fa894dd763c79d2
#
_entry.id   efffbd2ec7c5e3783fa894dd763c79d2
#
_cell.length_a   1.000
_cell.length_b   1.000
_cell.length_c   1.000
_cell.angle_alpha   90.00
_cell.angle_beta   90.00
_cell.angle_gamma   90.00
#
_symmetry.space_group_name_H-M   'P 1'
#
loop_
_entity.id
_entity.type
_entity.pdbx_description
1 polymer ?
#
loop_
_entity_poly.entity_id
_entity_poly.type
_entity_poly.pdbx_seq_one_letter_code
_entity_poly.pdbx_strand_id
1 'polypeptide(L)'
;MLYYLFEYLDKTLDVPGTGVFQYITFRSALAFMLSLLLSTIYGKRVIRFLQRQQVGETVRELGLAGQNEKAGTPTMGGLIIIFATLIPVFLFSKLHNIYIVLLIVTTLWMGTIGFIDDYIKIFKKDKEGLKGIFKVVGQVGLGLIVGTVLYFSPAVTVRTDTAKSDIFRVATETVITPAPIEEKSTATTIPFFKNNEFDYAELLAWTGEGYEKWAWLIFIPVVIFIITAVSNGANLTDGIDGLAAGTSAISVLALGIFTFVSGNIIFSNYLNIMYIPNSGEMTVFIAAFVGSLIGFLWYNSYPASVFMGDTGSLTIGGIIAVLAIAVRKEMLIPLLCGIFLVENLSVVLQVSYFKYTKKRFGEGRRIFLMSPLHHHYQKKGYHESKIVTRFWIVAIMLAILSIVTLKLR
;
A
#
# COMPACT_ATOMS: atom_id res chain seq x y z
N MET A 1 19.75 10.91 1.53
CA MET A 1 21.16 11.36 1.39
C MET A 1 21.26 12.82 1.01
N LEU A 2 20.65 13.27 -0.08
CA LEU A 2 20.67 14.70 -0.47
C LEU A 2 20.02 15.59 0.58
N TYR A 3 18.94 15.13 1.25
CA TYR A 3 18.36 15.85 2.37
C TYR A 3 19.41 16.27 3.41
N TYR A 4 20.23 15.32 3.89
CA TYR A 4 21.25 15.60 4.90
C TYR A 4 22.39 16.45 4.38
N LEU A 5 22.77 16.31 3.10
CA LEU A 5 23.77 17.16 2.47
C LEU A 5 23.30 18.62 2.43
N PHE A 6 22.07 18.85 1.95
CA PHE A 6 21.53 20.20 1.87
C PHE A 6 21.22 20.80 3.25
N GLU A 7 20.81 19.99 4.22
CA GLU A 7 20.67 20.41 5.62
C GLU A 7 22.01 20.87 6.21
N TYR A 8 23.09 20.13 5.91
CA TYR A 8 24.45 20.51 6.33
C TYR A 8 24.91 21.81 5.66
N LEU A 9 24.69 21.96 4.35
CA LEU A 9 25.04 23.17 3.59
C LEU A 9 24.26 24.40 4.09
N ASP A 10 22.99 24.23 4.42
CA ASP A 10 22.12 25.29 4.95
C ASP A 10 22.60 25.74 6.33
N LYS A 11 22.85 24.81 7.25
CA LYS A 11 23.24 25.11 8.64
C LYS A 11 24.68 25.58 8.80
N THR A 12 25.60 25.13 7.94
CA THR A 12 27.05 25.36 8.14
C THR A 12 27.61 26.42 7.21
N LEU A 13 27.12 26.50 5.98
CA LEU A 13 27.66 27.38 4.95
C LEU A 13 26.67 28.47 4.50
N ASP A 14 25.43 28.45 5.02
CA ASP A 14 24.35 29.41 4.69
C ASP A 14 24.20 29.64 3.17
N VAL A 15 24.24 28.55 2.39
CA VAL A 15 24.17 28.62 0.94
C VAL A 15 22.73 28.98 0.51
N PRO A 16 22.52 30.04 -0.25
CA PRO A 16 21.18 30.42 -0.67
C PRO A 16 20.45 29.32 -1.43
N GLY A 17 19.19 29.06 -1.05
CA GLY A 17 18.32 28.08 -1.71
C GLY A 17 18.42 26.63 -1.16
N THR A 18 19.36 26.32 -0.30
CA THR A 18 19.47 24.97 0.30
C THR A 18 18.34 24.67 1.29
N GLY A 19 17.83 25.67 1.99
CA GLY A 19 16.70 25.56 2.92
C GLY A 19 15.41 25.02 2.30
N VAL A 20 15.26 25.09 0.97
CA VAL A 20 14.07 24.54 0.27
C VAL A 20 13.94 23.01 0.48
N PHE A 21 15.05 22.29 0.68
CA PHE A 21 15.02 20.86 0.97
C PHE A 21 14.44 20.51 2.34
N GLN A 22 14.21 21.46 3.22
CA GLN A 22 13.53 21.23 4.49
C GLN A 22 12.00 21.04 4.29
N TYR A 23 11.43 21.60 3.22
CA TYR A 23 10.01 21.46 2.92
C TYR A 23 9.66 20.08 2.37
N ILE A 24 8.72 19.39 3.02
CA ILE A 24 8.23 18.06 2.61
C ILE A 24 7.65 18.11 1.19
N THR A 25 6.88 19.14 0.87
CA THR A 25 6.23 19.30 -0.45
C THR A 25 7.25 19.39 -1.58
N PHE A 26 8.34 20.12 -1.41
CA PHE A 26 9.41 20.23 -2.40
C PHE A 26 10.09 18.89 -2.60
N ARG A 27 10.47 18.19 -1.53
CA ARG A 27 11.09 16.86 -1.59
C ARG A 27 10.17 15.80 -2.20
N SER A 28 8.87 15.88 -1.91
CA SER A 28 7.86 15.01 -2.50
C SER A 28 7.73 15.22 -4.01
N ALA A 29 7.72 16.48 -4.46
CA ALA A 29 7.68 16.78 -5.89
C ALA A 29 8.93 16.26 -6.62
N LEU A 30 10.13 16.47 -6.06
CA LEU A 30 11.37 15.94 -6.63
C LEU A 30 11.39 14.40 -6.63
N ALA A 31 10.92 13.77 -5.55
CA ALA A 31 10.85 12.31 -5.44
C ALA A 31 9.89 11.72 -6.49
N PHE A 32 8.73 12.33 -6.68
CA PHE A 32 7.78 11.94 -7.73
C PHE A 32 8.39 12.07 -9.13
N MET A 33 8.96 13.23 -9.46
CA MET A 33 9.55 13.49 -10.78
C MET A 33 10.71 12.53 -11.07
N LEU A 34 11.63 12.35 -10.12
CA LEU A 34 12.76 11.46 -10.29
C LEU A 34 12.30 10.00 -10.45
N SER A 35 11.34 9.56 -9.64
CA SER A 35 10.79 8.21 -9.73
C SER A 35 10.11 7.96 -11.09
N LEU A 36 9.30 8.89 -11.55
CA LEU A 36 8.64 8.83 -12.86
C LEU A 36 9.69 8.74 -13.99
N LEU A 37 10.72 9.58 -13.95
CA LEU A 37 11.81 9.57 -14.93
C LEU A 37 12.61 8.25 -14.89
N LEU A 38 12.94 7.77 -13.69
CA LEU A 38 13.66 6.50 -13.54
C LEU A 38 12.83 5.35 -14.11
N SER A 39 11.55 5.26 -13.77
CA SER A 39 10.67 4.20 -14.26
C SER A 39 10.53 4.24 -15.78
N THR A 40 10.31 5.41 -16.38
CA THR A 40 10.12 5.56 -17.83
C THR A 40 11.42 5.40 -18.63
N ILE A 41 12.52 5.99 -18.20
CA ILE A 41 13.80 5.95 -18.96
C ILE A 41 14.52 4.62 -18.76
N TYR A 42 14.68 4.19 -17.50
CA TYR A 42 15.39 2.95 -17.20
C TYR A 42 14.52 1.70 -17.36
N GLY A 43 13.20 1.82 -17.29
CA GLY A 43 12.27 0.72 -17.52
C GLY A 43 12.56 -0.04 -18.82
N LYS A 44 12.82 0.66 -19.92
CA LYS A 44 13.19 0.05 -21.20
C LYS A 44 14.49 -0.77 -21.12
N ARG A 45 15.46 -0.35 -20.28
CA ARG A 45 16.70 -1.12 -20.08
C ARG A 45 16.45 -2.39 -19.30
N VAL A 46 15.63 -2.29 -18.24
CA VAL A 46 15.24 -3.45 -17.42
C VAL A 46 14.45 -4.45 -18.27
N ILE A 47 13.46 -3.99 -19.05
CA ILE A 47 12.67 -4.86 -19.94
C ILE A 47 13.59 -5.60 -20.94
N ARG A 48 14.52 -4.90 -21.60
CA ARG A 48 15.49 -5.54 -22.51
C ARG A 48 16.39 -6.54 -21.78
N PHE A 49 16.79 -6.27 -20.56
CA PHE A 49 17.57 -7.21 -19.76
C PHE A 49 16.74 -8.48 -19.45
N LEU A 50 15.49 -8.33 -19.01
CA LEU A 50 14.58 -9.44 -18.75
C LEU A 50 14.32 -10.27 -20.03
N GLN A 51 14.10 -9.62 -21.17
CA GLN A 51 13.92 -10.29 -22.45
C GLN A 51 15.17 -11.13 -22.86
N ARG A 52 16.39 -10.59 -22.66
CA ARG A 52 17.64 -11.31 -22.94
C ARG A 52 17.81 -12.56 -22.08
N GLN A 53 17.31 -12.52 -20.85
CA GLN A 53 17.34 -13.67 -19.94
C GLN A 53 16.22 -14.68 -20.24
N GLN A 54 15.45 -14.49 -21.32
CA GLN A 54 14.27 -15.31 -21.70
C GLN A 54 13.24 -15.41 -20.56
N VAL A 55 13.08 -14.33 -19.81
CA VAL A 55 12.14 -14.18 -18.72
C VAL A 55 10.74 -13.93 -19.28
N GLY A 56 10.27 -14.79 -20.19
CA GLY A 56 8.94 -14.71 -20.77
C GLY A 56 7.98 -15.65 -20.07
N GLU A 57 6.80 -15.16 -19.71
CA GLU A 57 5.76 -16.02 -19.14
C GLU A 57 5.26 -17.02 -20.17
N THR A 58 5.19 -18.30 -19.79
CA THR A 58 4.42 -19.28 -20.56
C THR A 58 2.94 -18.97 -20.35
N VAL A 59 2.30 -18.43 -21.38
CA VAL A 59 0.88 -18.08 -21.33
C VAL A 59 0.06 -19.32 -20.95
N ARG A 60 -0.71 -19.23 -19.87
CA ARG A 60 -1.67 -20.28 -19.51
C ARG A 60 -2.82 -20.22 -20.51
N GLU A 61 -3.14 -21.33 -21.16
CA GLU A 61 -4.30 -21.43 -22.05
C GLU A 61 -5.60 -21.33 -21.23
N LEU A 62 -6.06 -20.10 -21.00
CA LEU A 62 -7.33 -19.84 -20.29
C LEU A 62 -8.52 -19.72 -21.26
N GLY A 63 -8.26 -19.77 -22.57
CA GLY A 63 -9.27 -19.57 -23.62
C GLY A 63 -9.88 -18.16 -23.59
N LEU A 64 -9.04 -17.16 -23.29
CA LEU A 64 -9.41 -15.74 -23.30
C LEU A 64 -8.94 -15.07 -24.61
N ALA A 65 -9.70 -14.11 -25.11
CA ALA A 65 -9.30 -13.32 -26.28
C ALA A 65 -8.02 -12.53 -26.02
N GLY A 66 -7.12 -12.42 -27.00
CA GLY A 66 -5.86 -11.67 -26.88
C GLY A 66 -4.72 -12.39 -26.13
N GLN A 67 -4.93 -13.61 -25.66
CA GLN A 67 -3.92 -14.37 -24.90
C GLN A 67 -2.64 -14.66 -25.71
N ASN A 68 -2.78 -14.92 -27.01
CA ASN A 68 -1.64 -15.22 -27.89
C ASN A 68 -0.75 -14.00 -28.14
N GLU A 69 -1.31 -12.78 -28.03
CA GLU A 69 -0.57 -11.53 -28.20
C GLU A 69 0.38 -11.26 -27.01
N LYS A 70 0.10 -11.86 -25.87
CA LYS A 70 0.89 -11.73 -24.64
C LYS A 70 2.04 -12.74 -24.52
N ALA A 71 2.12 -13.70 -25.45
CA ALA A 71 3.17 -14.70 -25.45
C ALA A 71 4.56 -14.04 -25.63
N GLY A 72 5.50 -14.35 -24.75
CA GLY A 72 6.85 -13.79 -24.79
C GLY A 72 7.02 -12.43 -24.10
N THR A 73 5.96 -11.83 -23.55
CA THR A 73 6.08 -10.64 -22.71
C THR A 73 6.85 -10.99 -21.41
N PRO A 74 7.94 -10.27 -21.08
CA PRO A 74 8.69 -10.56 -19.89
C PRO A 74 7.89 -10.23 -18.62
N THR A 75 8.09 -11.00 -17.57
CA THR A 75 7.55 -10.76 -16.23
C THR A 75 8.65 -10.19 -15.30
N MET A 76 8.40 -10.05 -14.00
CA MET A 76 9.27 -9.40 -13.00
C MET A 76 9.42 -7.88 -13.17
N GLY A 77 8.47 -7.23 -13.83
CA GLY A 77 8.44 -5.76 -13.98
C GLY A 77 8.38 -5.01 -12.64
N GLY A 78 7.97 -5.68 -11.56
CA GLY A 78 8.02 -5.15 -10.20
C GLY A 78 9.38 -4.61 -9.78
N LEU A 79 10.48 -5.10 -10.36
CA LEU A 79 11.82 -4.55 -10.14
C LEU A 79 11.91 -3.08 -10.55
N ILE A 80 11.24 -2.67 -11.63
CA ILE A 80 11.19 -1.27 -12.07
C ILE A 80 10.55 -0.41 -10.98
N ILE A 81 9.44 -0.88 -10.42
CA ILE A 81 8.71 -0.17 -9.36
C ILE A 81 9.58 -0.04 -8.11
N ILE A 82 10.21 -1.13 -7.65
CA ILE A 82 11.04 -1.15 -6.46
C ILE A 82 12.22 -0.18 -6.60
N PHE A 83 13.00 -0.26 -7.68
CA PHE A 83 14.15 0.61 -7.87
C PHE A 83 13.76 2.07 -8.06
N ALA A 84 12.72 2.33 -8.88
CA ALA A 84 12.25 3.69 -9.11
C ALA A 84 11.65 4.33 -7.84
N THR A 85 11.14 3.54 -6.88
CA THR A 85 10.69 4.03 -5.58
C THR A 85 11.84 4.26 -4.61
N LEU A 86 12.71 3.26 -4.43
CA LEU A 86 13.73 3.31 -3.38
C LEU A 86 14.83 4.34 -3.65
N ILE A 87 15.25 4.54 -4.92
CA ILE A 87 16.30 5.50 -5.24
C ILE A 87 15.92 6.93 -4.82
N PRO A 88 14.75 7.49 -5.20
CA PRO A 88 14.33 8.81 -4.73
C PRO A 88 14.11 8.86 -3.21
N VAL A 89 13.60 7.78 -2.60
CA VAL A 89 13.43 7.70 -1.15
C VAL A 89 14.76 7.83 -0.43
N PHE A 90 15.80 7.11 -0.85
CA PHE A 90 17.14 7.24 -0.27
C PHE A 90 17.75 8.64 -0.47
N LEU A 91 17.42 9.33 -1.56
CA LEU A 91 17.93 10.65 -1.83
C LEU A 91 17.24 11.74 -1.02
N PHE A 92 15.90 11.72 -0.95
CA PHE A 92 15.09 12.85 -0.50
C PHE A 92 14.42 12.69 0.85
N SER A 93 14.23 11.47 1.38
CA SER A 93 13.58 11.28 2.67
C SER A 93 14.54 11.32 3.86
N LYS A 94 13.98 11.56 5.05
CA LYS A 94 14.66 11.45 6.33
C LYS A 94 14.78 9.99 6.71
N LEU A 95 15.94 9.38 6.45
CA LEU A 95 16.14 7.93 6.63
C LEU A 95 16.12 7.46 8.09
N HIS A 96 16.24 8.38 9.06
CA HIS A 96 16.10 8.06 10.49
C HIS A 96 14.64 8.02 10.95
N ASN A 97 13.69 8.42 10.09
CA ASN A 97 12.27 8.35 10.42
C ASN A 97 11.82 6.90 10.44
N ILE A 98 11.19 6.46 11.53
CA ILE A 98 10.78 5.08 11.76
C ILE A 98 9.80 4.58 10.69
N TYR A 99 8.89 5.43 10.23
CA TYR A 99 7.93 5.09 9.18
C TYR A 99 8.61 4.86 7.83
N ILE A 100 9.63 5.69 7.50
CA ILE A 100 10.43 5.51 6.27
C ILE A 100 11.21 4.20 6.33
N VAL A 101 11.82 3.88 7.47
CA VAL A 101 12.52 2.61 7.68
C VAL A 101 11.57 1.43 7.48
N LEU A 102 10.37 1.47 8.08
CA LEU A 102 9.36 0.43 7.92
C LEU A 102 8.94 0.25 6.45
N LEU A 103 8.74 1.34 5.71
CA LEU A 103 8.36 1.27 4.31
C LEU A 103 9.48 0.73 3.41
N ILE A 104 10.74 1.08 3.69
CA ILE A 104 11.92 0.51 3.00
C ILE A 104 11.99 -1.00 3.28
N VAL A 105 11.90 -1.40 4.56
CA VAL A 105 11.90 -2.82 4.96
C VAL A 105 10.75 -3.56 4.28
N THR A 106 9.54 -3.01 4.29
CA THR A 106 8.37 -3.59 3.62
C THR A 106 8.62 -3.81 2.13
N THR A 107 9.17 -2.79 1.45
CA THR A 107 9.46 -2.84 0.01
C THR A 107 10.47 -3.94 -0.31
N LEU A 108 11.56 -4.01 0.44
CA LEU A 108 12.61 -5.01 0.24
C LEU A 108 12.15 -6.42 0.62
N TRP A 109 11.44 -6.55 1.74
CA TRP A 109 10.95 -7.84 2.24
C TRP A 109 9.95 -8.48 1.28
N MET A 110 8.89 -7.75 0.93
CA MET A 110 7.87 -8.27 0.01
C MET A 110 8.41 -8.42 -1.41
N GLY A 111 9.26 -7.48 -1.84
CA GLY A 111 9.97 -7.57 -3.11
C GLY A 111 10.83 -8.82 -3.22
N THR A 112 11.52 -9.19 -2.16
CA THR A 112 12.34 -10.42 -2.13
C THR A 112 11.48 -11.67 -2.20
N ILE A 113 10.37 -11.73 -1.48
CA ILE A 113 9.45 -12.88 -1.52
C ILE A 113 8.87 -13.04 -2.93
N GLY A 114 8.38 -11.95 -3.52
CA GLY A 114 7.85 -11.98 -4.88
C GLY A 114 8.92 -12.32 -5.90
N PHE A 115 10.14 -11.78 -5.74
CA PHE A 115 11.27 -12.10 -6.61
C PHE A 115 11.64 -13.58 -6.57
N ILE A 116 11.66 -14.20 -5.39
CA ILE A 116 11.94 -15.65 -5.25
C ILE A 116 10.84 -16.46 -5.96
N ASP A 117 9.58 -16.06 -5.84
CA ASP A 117 8.47 -16.72 -6.52
C ASP A 117 8.61 -16.66 -8.05
N ASP A 118 8.79 -15.46 -8.57
CA ASP A 118 8.99 -15.23 -10.01
C ASP A 118 10.24 -15.95 -10.52
N TYR A 119 11.33 -15.93 -9.74
CA TYR A 119 12.57 -16.62 -10.09
C TYR A 119 12.36 -18.15 -10.22
N ILE A 120 11.61 -18.76 -9.30
CA ILE A 120 11.30 -20.21 -9.34
C ILE A 120 10.46 -20.51 -10.58
N LYS A 121 9.42 -19.71 -10.85
CA LYS A 121 8.56 -19.89 -12.01
C LYS A 121 9.32 -19.83 -13.35
N ILE A 122 10.26 -18.91 -13.47
CA ILE A 122 10.95 -18.61 -14.72
C ILE A 122 12.19 -19.50 -14.90
N PHE A 123 13.10 -19.45 -13.95
CA PHE A 123 14.42 -20.10 -14.11
C PHE A 123 14.39 -21.60 -13.78
N LYS A 124 13.56 -22.00 -12.81
CA LYS A 124 13.36 -23.43 -12.51
C LYS A 124 12.24 -24.06 -13.32
N LYS A 125 11.51 -23.26 -14.14
CA LYS A 125 10.38 -23.69 -14.97
C LYS A 125 9.29 -24.43 -14.17
N ASP A 126 9.19 -24.12 -12.88
CA ASP A 126 8.15 -24.64 -12.01
C ASP A 126 6.95 -23.69 -12.04
N LYS A 127 5.88 -24.10 -12.73
CA LYS A 127 4.66 -23.29 -12.92
C LYS A 127 3.95 -22.95 -11.61
N GLU A 128 4.17 -23.71 -10.54
CA GLU A 128 3.55 -23.46 -9.24
C GLU A 128 4.27 -22.34 -8.47
N GLY A 129 5.56 -22.13 -8.75
CA GLY A 129 6.38 -21.14 -8.08
C GLY A 129 6.62 -21.48 -6.59
N LEU A 130 6.69 -20.45 -5.76
CA LEU A 130 6.81 -20.62 -4.31
C LEU A 130 5.49 -21.12 -3.73
N LYS A 131 5.52 -22.24 -3.01
CA LYS A 131 4.30 -22.78 -2.37
C LYS A 131 3.61 -21.69 -1.52
N GLY A 132 2.29 -21.58 -1.62
CA GLY A 132 1.51 -20.51 -0.97
C GLY A 132 1.79 -20.34 0.52
N ILE A 133 2.10 -21.45 1.23
CA ILE A 133 2.45 -21.40 2.66
C ILE A 133 3.67 -20.53 2.94
N PHE A 134 4.71 -20.55 2.09
CA PHE A 134 5.89 -19.72 2.28
C PHE A 134 5.64 -18.24 2.01
N LYS A 135 4.73 -17.92 1.06
CA LYS A 135 4.27 -16.54 0.86
C LYS A 135 3.56 -16.02 2.11
N VAL A 136 2.65 -16.83 2.67
CA VAL A 136 1.93 -16.48 3.91
C VAL A 136 2.89 -16.33 5.09
N VAL A 137 3.86 -17.24 5.26
CA VAL A 137 4.89 -17.13 6.31
C VAL A 137 5.68 -15.82 6.17
N GLY A 138 6.03 -15.44 4.93
CA GLY A 138 6.71 -14.17 4.69
C GLY A 138 5.83 -12.95 5.01
N GLN A 139 4.54 -12.99 4.69
CA GLN A 139 3.57 -11.94 5.02
C GLN A 139 3.37 -11.83 6.54
N VAL A 140 3.26 -12.96 7.25
CA VAL A 140 3.20 -13.01 8.71
C VAL A 140 4.48 -12.45 9.34
N GLY A 141 5.66 -12.80 8.79
CA GLY A 141 6.94 -12.25 9.24
C GLY A 141 7.00 -10.73 9.13
N LEU A 142 6.57 -10.17 7.99
CA LEU A 142 6.46 -8.72 7.84
C LEU A 142 5.45 -8.12 8.83
N GLY A 143 4.29 -8.74 9.00
CA GLY A 143 3.27 -8.28 9.93
C GLY A 143 3.76 -8.26 11.38
N LEU A 144 4.55 -9.25 11.79
CA LEU A 144 5.22 -9.26 13.09
C LEU A 144 6.20 -8.09 13.24
N ILE A 145 7.06 -7.86 12.24
CA ILE A 145 8.02 -6.73 12.27
C ILE A 145 7.27 -5.41 12.38
N VAL A 146 6.30 -5.16 11.48
CA VAL A 146 5.55 -3.90 11.45
C VAL A 146 4.74 -3.71 12.71
N GLY A 147 3.98 -4.72 13.14
CA GLY A 147 3.14 -4.65 14.34
C GLY A 147 3.96 -4.41 15.61
N THR A 148 5.09 -5.12 15.75
CA THR A 148 6.00 -4.95 16.89
C THR A 148 6.62 -3.56 16.91
N VAL A 149 7.11 -3.06 15.77
CA VAL A 149 7.72 -1.72 15.70
C VAL A 149 6.68 -0.63 15.97
N LEU A 150 5.49 -0.70 15.36
CA LEU A 150 4.45 0.31 15.57
C LEU A 150 3.91 0.32 17.02
N TYR A 151 3.91 -0.82 17.70
CA TYR A 151 3.44 -0.90 19.07
C TYR A 151 4.52 -0.51 20.09
N PHE A 152 5.73 -1.07 19.98
CA PHE A 152 6.76 -0.92 21.02
C PHE A 152 7.69 0.26 20.81
N SER A 153 7.85 0.79 19.58
CA SER A 153 8.77 1.91 19.36
C SER A 153 8.30 3.19 20.05
N PRO A 154 9.16 3.85 20.83
CA PRO A 154 8.81 5.13 21.47
C PRO A 154 8.63 6.28 20.45
N ALA A 155 9.13 6.12 19.23
CA ALA A 155 9.00 7.12 18.17
C ALA A 155 7.61 7.11 17.49
N VAL A 156 6.77 6.12 17.81
CA VAL A 156 5.41 6.01 17.29
C VAL A 156 4.44 6.47 18.36
N THR A 157 3.94 7.69 18.19
CA THR A 157 2.97 8.33 19.08
C THR A 157 1.80 8.86 18.26
N VAL A 158 0.68 9.06 18.91
CA VAL A 158 -0.50 9.69 18.35
C VAL A 158 -1.05 10.73 19.33
N ARG A 159 -1.80 11.69 18.80
CA ARG A 159 -2.55 12.62 19.62
C ARG A 159 -4.02 12.29 19.50
N THR A 160 -4.60 11.81 20.59
CA THR A 160 -6.02 11.43 20.69
C THR A 160 -6.93 12.61 21.02
N ASP A 161 -8.24 12.45 20.83
CA ASP A 161 -9.23 13.52 21.09
C ASP A 161 -9.31 13.92 22.57
N THR A 162 -8.96 13.04 23.49
CA THR A 162 -8.88 13.35 24.93
C THR A 162 -7.88 14.47 25.22
N ALA A 163 -6.73 14.46 24.55
CA ALA A 163 -5.75 15.53 24.64
C ALA A 163 -6.18 16.84 23.94
N LYS A 164 -7.14 16.77 22.98
CA LYS A 164 -7.66 17.97 22.30
C LYS A 164 -8.63 18.76 23.17
N SER A 165 -9.44 18.09 24.02
CA SER A 165 -10.42 18.76 24.90
C SER A 165 -9.74 19.68 25.92
N ASP A 166 -8.57 19.30 26.39
CA ASP A 166 -7.81 20.08 27.38
C ASP A 166 -7.16 21.31 26.78
N ILE A 167 -6.74 21.26 25.50
CA ILE A 167 -6.16 22.41 24.81
C ILE A 167 -7.23 23.47 24.47
N PHE A 168 -8.44 23.07 24.09
CA PHE A 168 -9.54 24.02 23.84
C PHE A 168 -10.03 24.72 25.11
N ARG A 169 -10.02 24.02 26.26
CA ARG A 169 -10.33 24.63 27.56
C ARG A 169 -9.28 25.63 28.01
N VAL A 170 -8.00 25.35 27.77
CA VAL A 170 -6.87 26.19 28.14
C VAL A 170 -6.73 27.44 27.23
N ALA A 171 -7.17 27.39 25.98
CA ALA A 171 -7.13 28.53 25.06
C ALA A 171 -8.13 29.65 25.44
N THR A 172 -9.10 29.39 26.33
CA THR A 172 -10.07 30.39 26.82
C THR A 172 -9.60 31.07 28.10
N GLU A 173 -8.61 30.52 28.81
CA GLU A 173 -7.94 31.12 29.96
C GLU A 173 -6.49 31.37 29.58
N THR A 174 -5.98 32.58 29.81
CA THR A 174 -4.58 33.01 29.58
C THR A 174 -3.58 32.22 30.43
N VAL A 175 -3.44 30.93 30.22
CA VAL A 175 -2.52 30.03 30.91
C VAL A 175 -1.58 29.39 29.89
N ILE A 176 -0.31 29.37 30.22
CA ILE A 176 0.78 28.68 29.50
C ILE A 176 0.30 27.29 29.07
N THR A 177 0.06 27.11 27.76
CA THR A 177 -0.39 25.84 27.20
C THR A 177 0.68 24.77 27.46
N PRO A 178 0.40 23.69 28.19
CA PRO A 178 1.30 22.55 28.24
C PRO A 178 1.48 22.03 26.80
N ALA A 179 2.68 21.57 26.48
CA ALA A 179 2.96 20.95 25.20
C ALA A 179 1.95 19.81 24.98
N PRO A 180 1.41 19.64 23.75
CA PRO A 180 0.44 18.59 23.47
C PRO A 180 1.01 17.24 23.90
N ILE A 181 0.29 16.54 24.76
CA ILE A 181 0.70 15.22 25.24
C ILE A 181 0.54 14.24 24.07
N GLU A 182 1.67 13.75 23.59
CA GLU A 182 1.73 12.67 22.62
C GLU A 182 1.73 11.36 23.36
N GLU A 183 0.74 10.53 23.13
CA GLU A 183 0.55 9.28 23.84
C GLU A 183 0.74 8.07 22.92
N LYS A 184 1.13 6.95 23.49
CA LYS A 184 1.05 5.65 22.82
C LYS A 184 -0.39 5.17 22.88
N SER A 185 -0.98 4.93 21.70
CA SER A 185 -2.32 4.38 21.59
C SER A 185 -2.38 3.39 20.43
N THR A 186 -3.23 2.38 20.59
CA THR A 186 -3.63 1.47 19.51
C THR A 186 -4.90 1.94 18.80
N ALA A 187 -5.35 3.16 19.09
CA ALA A 187 -6.54 3.73 18.47
C ALA A 187 -6.38 3.87 16.95
N THR A 188 -7.46 3.56 16.26
CA THR A 188 -7.61 3.70 14.81
C THR A 188 -8.89 4.47 14.47
N THR A 189 -8.94 5.01 13.26
CA THR A 189 -10.11 5.74 12.80
C THR A 189 -11.14 4.80 12.19
N ILE A 190 -12.39 4.83 12.68
CA ILE A 190 -13.53 4.15 12.06
C ILE A 190 -14.28 5.15 11.19
N PRO A 191 -14.46 4.90 9.88
CA PRO A 191 -15.24 5.76 9.02
C PRO A 191 -16.72 5.72 9.37
N PHE A 192 -17.43 6.83 9.16
CA PHE A 192 -18.90 6.99 9.29
C PHE A 192 -19.48 6.95 10.71
N PHE A 193 -18.66 6.84 11.76
CA PHE A 193 -19.15 6.85 13.14
C PHE A 193 -18.82 8.18 13.84
N LYS A 194 -19.75 8.62 14.70
CA LYS A 194 -19.53 9.75 15.60
C LYS A 194 -18.48 9.33 16.63
N ASN A 195 -17.48 10.18 16.89
CA ASN A 195 -16.28 9.88 17.70
C ASN A 195 -15.22 8.99 17.03
N ASN A 196 -15.28 8.76 15.77
CA ASN A 196 -14.29 8.23 14.82
C ASN A 196 -13.09 7.38 15.30
N GLU A 197 -12.87 7.20 16.57
CA GLU A 197 -11.71 6.50 17.11
C GLU A 197 -12.16 5.22 17.83
N PHE A 198 -11.49 4.13 17.52
CA PHE A 198 -11.64 2.83 18.16
C PHE A 198 -10.27 2.38 18.62
N ASP A 199 -10.12 2.13 19.92
CA ASP A 199 -8.90 1.57 20.44
C ASP A 199 -9.00 0.04 20.53
N TYR A 200 -8.03 -0.65 19.92
CA TYR A 200 -7.95 -2.12 20.01
C TYR A 200 -7.79 -2.61 21.44
N ALA A 201 -7.24 -1.78 22.35
CA ALA A 201 -7.13 -2.09 23.76
C ALA A 201 -8.51 -2.34 24.41
N GLU A 202 -9.56 -1.60 23.98
CA GLU A 202 -10.91 -1.73 24.54
C GLU A 202 -11.50 -3.13 24.41
N LEU A 203 -11.04 -3.91 23.41
CA LEU A 203 -11.45 -5.30 23.26
C LEU A 203 -10.98 -6.20 24.41
N LEU A 204 -10.04 -5.73 25.24
CA LEU A 204 -9.54 -6.42 26.42
C LEU A 204 -10.08 -5.84 27.72
N ALA A 205 -10.97 -4.84 27.70
CA ALA A 205 -11.50 -4.17 28.91
C ALA A 205 -12.14 -5.14 29.91
N TRP A 206 -12.65 -6.28 29.43
CA TRP A 206 -13.19 -7.35 30.28
C TRP A 206 -12.17 -8.06 31.18
N THR A 207 -10.85 -7.88 30.90
CA THR A 207 -9.77 -8.50 31.71
C THR A 207 -9.41 -7.74 32.99
N GLY A 208 -9.99 -6.53 33.21
CA GLY A 208 -9.78 -5.71 34.40
C GLY A 208 -8.76 -4.58 34.19
N GLU A 209 -8.35 -3.92 35.27
CA GLU A 209 -7.43 -2.77 35.20
C GLU A 209 -6.08 -3.13 34.59
N GLY A 210 -5.54 -2.22 33.75
CA GLY A 210 -4.22 -2.38 33.12
C GLY A 210 -4.25 -3.21 31.83
N TYR A 211 -5.42 -3.43 31.24
CA TYR A 211 -5.59 -4.17 29.97
C TYR A 211 -4.85 -3.54 28.79
N GLU A 212 -4.57 -2.25 28.81
CA GLU A 212 -3.87 -1.53 27.74
C GLU A 212 -2.47 -2.11 27.47
N LYS A 213 -1.83 -2.67 28.51
CA LYS A 213 -0.52 -3.32 28.38
C LYS A 213 -0.54 -4.56 27.50
N TRP A 214 -1.70 -5.17 27.33
CA TRP A 214 -1.92 -6.39 26.55
C TRP A 214 -2.49 -6.12 25.15
N ALA A 215 -2.70 -4.86 24.79
CA ALA A 215 -3.29 -4.49 23.49
C ALA A 215 -2.50 -5.02 22.29
N TRP A 216 -1.21 -5.30 22.42
CA TRP A 216 -0.38 -5.92 21.39
C TRP A 216 -0.89 -7.31 20.95
N LEU A 217 -1.56 -8.05 21.87
CA LEU A 217 -2.15 -9.36 21.57
C LEU A 217 -3.27 -9.30 20.52
N ILE A 218 -3.90 -8.15 20.38
CA ILE A 218 -4.92 -7.90 19.34
C ILE A 218 -4.32 -7.13 18.18
N PHE A 219 -3.56 -6.07 18.45
CA PHE A 219 -3.02 -5.19 17.43
C PHE A 219 -2.10 -5.93 16.44
N ILE A 220 -1.14 -6.74 16.92
CA ILE A 220 -0.19 -7.45 16.04
C ILE A 220 -0.91 -8.46 15.13
N PRO A 221 -1.81 -9.34 15.61
CA PRO A 221 -2.61 -10.20 14.73
C PRO A 221 -3.44 -9.45 13.69
N VAL A 222 -4.02 -8.29 14.06
CA VAL A 222 -4.76 -7.45 13.11
C VAL A 222 -3.83 -6.91 12.02
N VAL A 223 -2.64 -6.42 12.38
CA VAL A 223 -1.61 -5.97 11.43
C VAL A 223 -1.21 -7.11 10.47
N ILE A 224 -0.97 -8.31 10.99
CA ILE A 224 -0.65 -9.50 10.19
C ILE A 224 -1.79 -9.81 9.21
N PHE A 225 -3.02 -9.81 9.69
CA PHE A 225 -4.20 -10.07 8.86
C PHE A 225 -4.32 -9.06 7.72
N ILE A 226 -4.17 -7.76 8.02
CA ILE A 226 -4.28 -6.68 7.03
C ILE A 226 -3.19 -6.80 5.96
N ILE A 227 -1.93 -6.98 6.37
CA ILE A 227 -0.81 -7.13 5.42
C ILE A 227 -1.04 -8.34 4.52
N THR A 228 -1.47 -9.47 5.10
CA THR A 228 -1.75 -10.69 4.34
C THR A 228 -2.92 -10.48 3.37
N ALA A 229 -4.02 -9.88 3.82
CA ALA A 229 -5.21 -9.67 3.01
C ALA A 229 -4.94 -8.72 1.83
N VAL A 230 -4.33 -7.57 2.09
CA VAL A 230 -4.07 -6.55 1.06
C VAL A 230 -3.01 -7.01 0.07
N SER A 231 -1.96 -7.67 0.54
CA SER A 231 -0.89 -8.21 -0.31
C SER A 231 -1.43 -9.29 -1.27
N ASN A 232 -2.23 -10.23 -0.78
CA ASN A 232 -2.88 -11.20 -1.65
C ASN A 232 -3.93 -10.56 -2.56
N GLY A 233 -4.64 -9.50 -2.09
CA GLY A 233 -5.58 -8.74 -2.90
C GLY A 233 -4.93 -8.07 -4.09
N ALA A 234 -3.82 -7.41 -3.88
CA ALA A 234 -3.04 -6.80 -4.95
C ALA A 234 -2.53 -7.86 -5.95
N ASN A 235 -2.06 -9.01 -5.45
CA ASN A 235 -1.57 -10.10 -6.28
C ASN A 235 -2.68 -10.71 -7.14
N LEU A 236 -3.88 -10.94 -6.60
CA LEU A 236 -5.03 -11.43 -7.38
C LEU A 236 -5.56 -10.40 -8.38
N THR A 237 -5.34 -9.12 -8.13
CA THR A 237 -5.74 -8.04 -9.04
C THR A 237 -4.79 -7.89 -10.23
N ASP A 238 -3.56 -8.41 -10.13
CA ASP A 238 -2.55 -8.38 -11.21
C ASP A 238 -2.81 -9.47 -12.28
N GLY A 239 -4.02 -9.51 -12.81
CA GLY A 239 -4.41 -10.50 -13.83
C GLY A 239 -4.59 -9.95 -15.24
N ILE A 240 -4.67 -8.63 -15.41
CA ILE A 240 -4.79 -7.92 -16.67
C ILE A 240 -3.95 -6.64 -16.70
N ASP A 241 -3.53 -6.25 -17.92
CA ASP A 241 -2.58 -5.16 -18.16
C ASP A 241 -3.03 -3.83 -17.56
N GLY A 242 -2.23 -3.27 -16.66
CA GLY A 242 -2.46 -1.97 -16.04
C GLY A 242 -3.48 -1.94 -14.89
N LEU A 243 -4.18 -3.04 -14.59
CA LEU A 243 -5.23 -3.04 -13.57
C LEU A 243 -4.63 -2.80 -12.17
N ALA A 244 -3.70 -3.65 -11.75
CA ALA A 244 -3.12 -3.57 -10.40
C ALA A 244 -2.32 -2.28 -10.19
N ALA A 245 -1.48 -1.89 -11.15
CA ALA A 245 -0.68 -0.67 -11.05
C ALA A 245 -1.54 0.60 -10.97
N GLY A 246 -2.58 0.69 -11.82
CA GLY A 246 -3.43 1.88 -11.87
C GLY A 246 -4.35 2.01 -10.64
N THR A 247 -5.00 0.94 -10.21
CA THR A 247 -5.85 0.96 -9.01
C THR A 247 -5.01 1.22 -7.75
N SER A 248 -3.79 0.69 -7.69
CA SER A 248 -2.84 0.97 -6.62
C SER A 248 -2.41 2.42 -6.58
N ALA A 249 -2.07 3.03 -7.73
CA ALA A 249 -1.69 4.43 -7.80
C ALA A 249 -2.81 5.35 -7.26
N ILE A 250 -4.07 5.05 -7.60
CA ILE A 250 -5.25 5.79 -7.11
C ILE A 250 -5.39 5.66 -5.59
N SER A 251 -5.31 4.43 -5.06
CA SER A 251 -5.42 4.19 -3.61
C SER A 251 -4.27 4.84 -2.83
N VAL A 252 -3.05 4.75 -3.36
CA VAL A 252 -1.85 5.34 -2.71
C VAL A 252 -1.89 6.86 -2.73
N LEU A 253 -2.44 7.50 -3.78
CA LEU A 253 -2.67 8.95 -3.79
C LEU A 253 -3.61 9.39 -2.67
N ALA A 254 -4.71 8.67 -2.44
CA ALA A 254 -5.61 8.97 -1.34
C ALA A 254 -4.93 8.77 0.03
N LEU A 255 -4.13 7.69 0.20
CA LEU A 255 -3.29 7.51 1.40
C LEU A 255 -2.28 8.63 1.57
N GLY A 256 -1.75 9.19 0.47
CA GLY A 256 -0.88 10.36 0.49
C GLY A 256 -1.55 11.59 1.09
N ILE A 257 -2.82 11.84 0.74
CA ILE A 257 -3.62 12.92 1.33
C ILE A 257 -3.81 12.68 2.82
N PHE A 258 -4.22 11.46 3.24
CA PHE A 258 -4.37 11.12 4.65
C PHE A 258 -3.07 11.31 5.43
N THR A 259 -1.95 10.85 4.87
CA THR A 259 -0.62 10.98 5.47
C THR A 259 -0.22 12.44 5.67
N PHE A 260 -0.42 13.26 4.63
CA PHE A 260 -0.08 14.67 4.66
C PHE A 260 -0.90 15.44 5.70
N VAL A 261 -2.22 15.21 5.75
CA VAL A 261 -3.10 15.91 6.69
C VAL A 261 -2.93 15.41 8.13
N SER A 262 -2.72 14.10 8.36
CA SER A 262 -2.46 13.55 9.70
C SER A 262 -1.07 13.90 10.23
N GLY A 263 -0.10 14.14 9.34
CA GLY A 263 1.26 14.56 9.71
C GLY A 263 1.42 16.07 9.92
N ASN A 264 0.36 16.86 9.75
CA ASN A 264 0.40 18.31 9.92
C ASN A 264 -0.61 18.76 10.98
N ILE A 265 -0.12 19.39 12.04
CA ILE A 265 -0.93 19.80 13.20
C ILE A 265 -2.07 20.76 12.84
N ILE A 266 -1.84 21.66 11.87
CA ILE A 266 -2.85 22.65 11.44
C ILE A 266 -3.99 21.93 10.71
N PHE A 267 -3.66 21.08 9.75
CA PHE A 267 -4.66 20.33 8.98
C PHE A 267 -5.38 19.29 9.83
N SER A 268 -4.67 18.57 10.73
CA SER A 268 -5.30 17.60 11.62
C SER A 268 -6.30 18.27 12.56
N ASN A 269 -5.97 19.43 13.12
CA ASN A 269 -6.89 20.22 13.95
C ASN A 269 -8.08 20.74 13.14
N TYR A 270 -7.85 21.30 11.94
CA TYR A 270 -8.93 21.80 11.07
C TYR A 270 -9.91 20.70 10.66
N LEU A 271 -9.39 19.53 10.31
CA LEU A 271 -10.19 18.36 9.94
C LEU A 271 -10.68 17.58 11.17
N ASN A 272 -10.18 17.92 12.36
CA ASN A 272 -10.41 17.22 13.61
C ASN A 272 -10.10 15.71 13.51
N ILE A 273 -8.99 15.34 12.92
CA ILE A 273 -8.48 13.98 12.78
C ILE A 273 -7.28 13.76 13.69
N MET A 274 -6.95 12.49 13.92
CA MET A 274 -5.79 12.09 14.69
C MET A 274 -4.50 12.70 14.10
N TYR A 275 -3.74 13.44 14.93
CA TYR A 275 -2.41 13.91 14.56
C TYR A 275 -1.39 12.81 14.86
N ILE A 276 -0.58 12.49 13.87
CA ILE A 276 0.46 11.46 13.96
C ILE A 276 1.81 12.13 13.72
N PRO A 277 2.61 12.37 14.77
CA PRO A 277 3.92 12.99 14.65
C PRO A 277 4.81 12.23 13.67
N ASN A 278 5.63 12.96 12.93
CA ASN A 278 6.59 12.42 11.97
C ASN A 278 5.99 11.62 10.78
N SER A 279 4.69 11.36 10.74
CA SER A 279 4.05 10.64 9.63
C SER A 279 4.10 11.42 8.31
N GLY A 280 4.14 12.75 8.36
CA GLY A 280 4.24 13.59 7.17
C GLY A 280 5.42 13.26 6.25
N GLU A 281 6.51 12.70 6.79
CA GLU A 281 7.66 12.28 6.00
C GLU A 281 7.34 11.15 5.02
N MET A 282 6.35 10.29 5.33
CA MET A 282 5.87 9.26 4.40
C MET A 282 5.33 9.83 3.10
N THR A 283 4.93 11.11 3.06
CA THR A 283 4.48 11.77 1.82
C THR A 283 5.58 11.76 0.74
N VAL A 284 6.85 11.85 1.13
CA VAL A 284 7.99 11.75 0.20
C VAL A 284 8.09 10.34 -0.39
N PHE A 285 7.92 9.31 0.46
CA PHE A 285 7.88 7.91 0.00
C PHE A 285 6.69 7.67 -0.93
N ILE A 286 5.51 8.13 -0.54
CA ILE A 286 4.27 7.99 -1.32
C ILE A 286 4.42 8.65 -2.69
N ALA A 287 4.98 9.85 -2.74
CA ALA A 287 5.23 10.57 -3.99
C ALA A 287 6.17 9.77 -4.93
N ALA A 288 7.27 9.23 -4.40
CA ALA A 288 8.15 8.35 -5.16
C ALA A 288 7.43 7.09 -5.65
N PHE A 289 6.63 6.47 -4.78
CA PHE A 289 5.91 5.25 -5.11
C PHE A 289 4.84 5.48 -6.18
N VAL A 290 4.05 6.55 -6.08
CA VAL A 290 3.08 6.93 -7.12
C VAL A 290 3.78 7.24 -8.44
N GLY A 291 4.91 7.97 -8.42
CA GLY A 291 5.71 8.24 -9.60
C GLY A 291 6.20 6.95 -10.28
N SER A 292 6.63 5.95 -9.48
CA SER A 292 7.06 4.65 -10.02
C SER A 292 5.91 3.86 -10.64
N LEU A 293 4.72 3.86 -10.02
CA LEU A 293 3.54 3.19 -10.54
C LEU A 293 3.06 3.80 -11.85
N ILE A 294 2.99 5.13 -11.92
CA ILE A 294 2.60 5.84 -13.15
C ILE A 294 3.64 5.61 -14.26
N GLY A 295 4.94 5.67 -13.91
CA GLY A 295 6.00 5.38 -14.86
C GLY A 295 6.02 3.91 -15.31
N PHE A 296 5.65 2.97 -14.45
CA PHE A 296 5.48 1.57 -14.80
C PHE A 296 4.30 1.34 -15.76
N LEU A 297 3.19 2.07 -15.58
CA LEU A 297 2.05 2.02 -16.49
C LEU A 297 2.40 2.39 -17.94
N TRP A 298 3.46 3.16 -18.16
CA TRP A 298 3.96 3.45 -19.51
C TRP A 298 4.26 2.18 -20.32
N TYR A 299 4.67 1.11 -19.63
CA TYR A 299 5.01 -0.17 -20.23
C TYR A 299 3.99 -1.27 -19.96
N ASN A 300 3.22 -1.14 -18.89
CA ASN A 300 2.26 -2.15 -18.46
C ASN A 300 0.83 -1.89 -18.94
N SER A 301 0.54 -0.73 -19.55
CA SER A 301 -0.75 -0.49 -20.20
C SER A 301 -0.94 -1.42 -21.41
N TYR A 302 -2.18 -1.81 -21.68
CA TYR A 302 -2.52 -2.72 -22.79
C TYR A 302 -2.13 -2.14 -24.17
N PRO A 303 -1.44 -2.90 -25.05
CA PRO A 303 -0.83 -4.21 -24.79
C PRO A 303 0.49 -4.07 -24.00
N ALA A 304 0.61 -4.82 -22.91
CA ALA A 304 1.74 -4.68 -22.01
C ALA A 304 3.07 -5.14 -22.62
N SER A 305 4.12 -4.34 -22.44
CA SER A 305 5.49 -4.69 -22.82
C SER A 305 6.24 -5.41 -21.68
N VAL A 306 5.67 -5.45 -20.48
CA VAL A 306 6.19 -6.14 -19.29
C VAL A 306 5.06 -6.41 -18.32
N PHE A 307 5.03 -7.60 -17.72
CA PHE A 307 4.13 -7.94 -16.62
C PHE A 307 4.79 -7.63 -15.28
N MET A 308 3.96 -7.24 -14.32
CA MET A 308 4.43 -6.87 -12.97
C MET A 308 5.06 -8.05 -12.25
N GLY A 309 4.38 -9.20 -12.25
CA GLY A 309 4.76 -10.41 -11.52
C GLY A 309 4.52 -10.29 -10.02
N ASP A 310 4.76 -11.40 -9.31
CA ASP A 310 4.63 -11.44 -7.86
C ASP A 310 5.61 -10.52 -7.15
N THR A 311 6.78 -10.24 -7.78
CA THR A 311 7.76 -9.23 -7.33
C THR A 311 7.11 -7.86 -7.12
N GLY A 312 6.26 -7.43 -8.05
CA GLY A 312 5.60 -6.12 -7.95
C GLY A 312 4.31 -6.17 -7.14
N SER A 313 3.43 -7.10 -7.44
CA SER A 313 2.08 -7.12 -6.86
C SER A 313 2.07 -7.36 -5.35
N LEU A 314 2.90 -8.29 -4.83
CA LEU A 314 3.06 -8.50 -3.38
C LEU A 314 3.67 -7.27 -2.71
N THR A 315 4.66 -6.63 -3.34
CA THR A 315 5.31 -5.41 -2.83
C THR A 315 4.31 -4.26 -2.71
N ILE A 316 3.53 -4.01 -3.76
CA ILE A 316 2.50 -2.98 -3.78
C ILE A 316 1.49 -3.18 -2.66
N GLY A 317 0.95 -4.40 -2.53
CA GLY A 317 -0.02 -4.70 -1.50
C GLY A 317 0.54 -4.56 -0.08
N GLY A 318 1.79 -4.99 0.14
CA GLY A 318 2.49 -4.80 1.42
C GLY A 318 2.68 -3.33 1.76
N ILE A 319 3.13 -2.50 0.81
CA ILE A 319 3.31 -1.05 1.01
C ILE A 319 1.98 -0.37 1.33
N ILE A 320 0.91 -0.66 0.60
CA ILE A 320 -0.44 -0.09 0.84
C ILE A 320 -0.93 -0.44 2.23
N ALA A 321 -0.78 -1.71 2.66
CA ALA A 321 -1.19 -2.16 3.98
C ALA A 321 -0.43 -1.40 5.09
N VAL A 322 0.90 -1.33 4.98
CA VAL A 322 1.75 -0.66 5.99
C VAL A 322 1.47 0.83 6.03
N LEU A 323 1.27 1.50 4.88
CA LEU A 323 0.87 2.91 4.83
C LEU A 323 -0.46 3.14 5.57
N ALA A 324 -1.49 2.34 5.29
CA ALA A 324 -2.79 2.50 5.92
C ALA A 324 -2.74 2.31 7.44
N ILE A 325 -1.97 1.30 7.92
CA ILE A 325 -1.78 1.03 9.35
C ILE A 325 -0.99 2.17 10.00
N ALA A 326 0.08 2.65 9.36
CA ALA A 326 0.92 3.72 9.89
C ALA A 326 0.17 5.05 10.07
N VAL A 327 -0.81 5.34 9.20
CA VAL A 327 -1.67 6.52 9.31
C VAL A 327 -2.97 6.28 10.08
N ARG A 328 -3.12 5.11 10.71
CA ARG A 328 -4.31 4.74 11.48
C ARG A 328 -5.62 4.84 10.66
N LYS A 329 -5.56 4.36 9.42
CA LYS A 329 -6.66 4.35 8.45
C LYS A 329 -6.92 2.93 7.90
N GLU A 330 -6.49 1.91 8.61
CA GLU A 330 -6.64 0.52 8.18
C GLU A 330 -8.10 0.09 8.05
N MET A 331 -9.01 0.67 8.82
CA MET A 331 -10.45 0.40 8.70
C MET A 331 -11.06 0.98 7.41
N LEU A 332 -10.35 1.89 6.72
CA LEU A 332 -10.73 2.38 5.40
C LEU A 332 -10.27 1.49 4.25
N ILE A 333 -9.40 0.52 4.48
CA ILE A 333 -8.88 -0.37 3.43
C ILE A 333 -9.99 -1.04 2.62
N PRO A 334 -11.08 -1.59 3.21
CA PRO A 334 -12.15 -2.20 2.43
C PRO A 334 -12.80 -1.24 1.43
N LEU A 335 -12.84 0.05 1.76
CA LEU A 335 -13.36 1.08 0.87
C LEU A 335 -12.29 1.54 -0.13
N LEU A 336 -11.13 1.95 0.37
CA LEU A 336 -10.04 2.50 -0.42
C LEU A 336 -9.47 1.50 -1.43
N CYS A 337 -9.28 0.24 -1.00
CA CYS A 337 -8.84 -0.88 -1.82
C CYS A 337 -10.01 -1.78 -2.21
N GLY A 338 -11.20 -1.22 -2.44
CA GLY A 338 -12.42 -1.98 -2.73
C GLY A 338 -12.30 -2.84 -3.98
N ILE A 339 -11.48 -2.45 -4.96
CA ILE A 339 -11.18 -3.29 -6.11
C ILE A 339 -10.46 -4.57 -5.66
N PHE A 340 -9.42 -4.49 -4.83
CA PHE A 340 -8.73 -5.68 -4.30
C PHE A 340 -9.66 -6.56 -3.49
N LEU A 341 -10.55 -5.93 -2.70
CA LEU A 341 -11.55 -6.64 -1.89
C LEU A 341 -12.51 -7.43 -2.79
N VAL A 342 -13.06 -6.81 -3.83
CA VAL A 342 -14.04 -7.45 -4.71
C VAL A 342 -13.38 -8.56 -5.55
N GLU A 343 -12.16 -8.37 -6.01
CA GLU A 343 -11.39 -9.41 -6.71
C GLU A 343 -11.16 -10.62 -5.80
N ASN A 344 -10.69 -10.41 -4.56
CA ASN A 344 -10.52 -11.47 -3.56
C ASN A 344 -11.84 -12.18 -3.24
N LEU A 345 -12.91 -11.41 -2.93
CA LEU A 345 -14.22 -11.97 -2.60
C LEU A 345 -14.77 -12.82 -3.74
N SER A 346 -14.57 -12.40 -4.99
CA SER A 346 -15.02 -13.18 -6.14
C SER A 346 -14.38 -14.57 -6.18
N VAL A 347 -13.10 -14.68 -5.81
CA VAL A 347 -12.39 -15.97 -5.74
C VAL A 347 -12.88 -16.79 -4.56
N VAL A 348 -12.99 -16.20 -3.38
CA VAL A 348 -13.46 -16.89 -2.17
C VAL A 348 -14.88 -17.44 -2.38
N LEU A 349 -15.79 -16.61 -2.90
CA LEU A 349 -17.18 -17.03 -3.18
C LEU A 349 -17.23 -18.15 -4.23
N GLN A 350 -16.47 -18.00 -5.31
CA GLN A 350 -16.42 -19.00 -6.38
C GLN A 350 -15.93 -20.37 -5.86
N VAL A 351 -14.79 -20.37 -5.15
CA VAL A 351 -14.16 -21.59 -4.65
C VAL A 351 -15.04 -22.25 -3.56
N SER A 352 -15.58 -21.45 -2.65
CA SER A 352 -16.44 -21.94 -1.57
C SER A 352 -17.72 -22.55 -2.12
N TYR A 353 -18.40 -21.85 -3.04
CA TYR A 353 -19.62 -22.34 -3.66
C TYR A 353 -19.38 -23.58 -4.51
N PHE A 354 -18.28 -23.62 -5.27
CA PHE A 354 -17.91 -24.79 -6.07
C PHE A 354 -17.66 -26.03 -5.19
N LYS A 355 -16.94 -25.87 -4.09
CA LYS A 355 -16.68 -26.97 -3.14
C LYS A 355 -17.97 -27.43 -2.45
N TYR A 356 -18.82 -26.47 -2.02
CA TYR A 356 -20.10 -26.77 -1.39
C TYR A 356 -21.03 -27.55 -2.31
N THR A 357 -21.20 -27.08 -3.55
CA THR A 357 -22.10 -27.72 -4.52
C THR A 357 -21.57 -29.09 -4.95
N LYS A 358 -20.26 -29.23 -5.14
CA LYS A 358 -19.63 -30.54 -5.42
C LYS A 358 -19.87 -31.56 -4.29
N LYS A 359 -19.80 -31.11 -3.03
CA LYS A 359 -20.08 -31.98 -1.88
C LYS A 359 -21.55 -32.37 -1.77
N ARG A 360 -22.47 -31.42 -2.11
CA ARG A 360 -23.92 -31.62 -1.90
C ARG A 360 -24.61 -32.30 -3.10
N PHE A 361 -24.18 -32.00 -4.32
CA PHE A 361 -24.86 -32.40 -5.56
C PHE A 361 -23.99 -33.32 -6.45
N GLY A 362 -22.76 -33.66 -6.03
CA GLY A 362 -21.81 -34.41 -6.85
C GLY A 362 -21.09 -33.62 -7.92
N GLU A 363 -21.66 -32.50 -8.35
CA GLU A 363 -21.12 -31.60 -9.38
C GLU A 363 -20.84 -30.21 -8.83
N GLY A 364 -19.66 -29.65 -9.20
CA GLY A 364 -19.29 -28.30 -8.83
C GLY A 364 -19.95 -27.25 -9.72
N ARG A 365 -20.76 -26.37 -9.16
CA ARG A 365 -21.41 -25.26 -9.86
C ARG A 365 -20.62 -23.96 -9.70
N ARG A 366 -20.67 -23.09 -10.70
CA ARG A 366 -19.96 -21.80 -10.70
C ARG A 366 -20.94 -20.65 -10.52
N ILE A 367 -20.59 -19.62 -9.73
CA ILE A 367 -21.31 -18.36 -9.62
C ILE A 367 -20.89 -17.43 -10.77
N PHE A 368 -19.58 -17.27 -10.96
CA PHE A 368 -18.99 -16.47 -12.02
C PHE A 368 -18.53 -17.37 -13.16
N LEU A 369 -18.51 -16.86 -14.39
CA LEU A 369 -17.96 -17.58 -15.55
C LEU A 369 -16.49 -17.97 -15.31
N MET A 370 -15.75 -17.05 -14.66
CA MET A 370 -14.38 -17.24 -14.20
C MET A 370 -14.10 -16.31 -13.02
N SER A 371 -13.20 -16.63 -12.14
CA SER A 371 -12.68 -15.76 -11.07
C SER A 371 -11.16 -15.65 -11.19
N PRO A 372 -10.56 -14.51 -10.80
CA PRO A 372 -11.14 -13.28 -10.25
C PRO A 372 -12.12 -12.55 -11.18
N LEU A 373 -12.78 -11.47 -10.68
CA LEU A 373 -13.91 -10.82 -11.35
C LEU A 373 -13.55 -10.22 -12.72
N HIS A 374 -12.34 -9.69 -12.92
CA HIS A 374 -11.89 -9.17 -14.21
C HIS A 374 -11.94 -10.24 -15.30
N HIS A 375 -11.60 -11.50 -15.01
CA HIS A 375 -11.71 -12.62 -15.96
C HIS A 375 -13.18 -12.97 -16.29
N HIS A 376 -14.12 -12.75 -15.34
CA HIS A 376 -15.53 -12.89 -15.63
C HIS A 376 -15.99 -11.94 -16.74
N TYR A 377 -15.52 -10.69 -16.71
CA TYR A 377 -15.84 -9.72 -17.74
C TYR A 377 -15.13 -10.01 -19.07
N GLN A 378 -13.90 -10.51 -19.05
CA GLN A 378 -13.24 -11.00 -20.28
C GLN A 378 -14.02 -12.15 -20.91
N LYS A 379 -14.51 -13.12 -20.11
CA LYS A 379 -15.38 -14.21 -20.62
C LYS A 379 -16.73 -13.73 -21.14
N LYS A 380 -17.21 -12.56 -20.73
CA LYS A 380 -18.37 -11.87 -21.30
C LYS A 380 -18.07 -11.15 -22.61
N GLY A 381 -16.83 -11.18 -23.10
CA GLY A 381 -16.43 -10.54 -24.36
C GLY A 381 -16.06 -9.05 -24.24
N TYR A 382 -15.87 -8.51 -23.01
CA TYR A 382 -15.36 -7.15 -22.86
C TYR A 382 -13.86 -7.10 -23.16
N HIS A 383 -13.45 -6.08 -23.93
CA HIS A 383 -12.06 -5.81 -24.19
C HIS A 383 -11.33 -5.40 -22.89
N GLU A 384 -10.09 -5.83 -22.74
CA GLU A 384 -9.30 -5.67 -21.54
C GLU A 384 -9.15 -4.20 -21.10
N SER A 385 -8.78 -3.31 -22.03
CA SER A 385 -8.67 -1.87 -21.73
C SER A 385 -9.98 -1.25 -21.22
N LYS A 386 -11.14 -1.72 -21.72
CA LYS A 386 -12.44 -1.27 -21.24
C LYS A 386 -12.73 -1.74 -19.80
N ILE A 387 -12.30 -2.94 -19.45
CA ILE A 387 -12.42 -3.47 -18.09
C ILE A 387 -11.55 -2.61 -17.17
N VAL A 388 -10.28 -2.44 -17.49
CA VAL A 388 -9.31 -1.67 -16.68
C VAL A 388 -9.79 -0.24 -16.44
N THR A 389 -10.21 0.47 -17.49
CA THR A 389 -10.72 1.84 -17.38
C THR A 389 -11.91 1.93 -16.42
N ARG A 390 -12.85 0.97 -16.50
CA ARG A 390 -14.02 0.93 -15.59
C ARG A 390 -13.63 0.68 -14.15
N PHE A 391 -12.66 -0.21 -13.90
CA PHE A 391 -12.15 -0.47 -12.56
C PHE A 391 -11.41 0.75 -12.01
N TRP A 392 -10.65 1.50 -12.85
CA TRP A 392 -10.03 2.77 -12.41
C TRP A 392 -11.07 3.82 -12.04
N ILE A 393 -12.16 3.96 -12.83
CA ILE A 393 -13.26 4.88 -12.49
C ILE A 393 -13.85 4.53 -11.12
N VAL A 394 -14.13 3.24 -10.89
CA VAL A 394 -14.64 2.79 -9.57
C VAL A 394 -13.61 3.04 -8.48
N ALA A 395 -12.32 2.78 -8.70
CA ALA A 395 -11.26 3.06 -7.74
C ALA A 395 -11.18 4.55 -7.39
N ILE A 396 -11.32 5.45 -8.38
CA ILE A 396 -11.38 6.91 -8.16
C ILE A 396 -12.60 7.28 -7.31
N MET A 397 -13.77 6.73 -7.61
CA MET A 397 -14.98 6.98 -6.81
C MET A 397 -14.79 6.53 -5.35
N LEU A 398 -14.21 5.36 -5.13
CA LEU A 398 -13.91 4.83 -3.79
C LEU A 398 -12.86 5.66 -3.06
N ALA A 399 -11.82 6.13 -3.76
CA ALA A 399 -10.81 7.03 -3.21
C ALA A 399 -11.41 8.37 -2.78
N ILE A 400 -12.25 8.99 -3.62
CA ILE A 400 -12.97 10.23 -3.28
C ILE A 400 -13.88 10.01 -2.09
N LEU A 401 -14.66 8.92 -2.08
CA LEU A 401 -15.53 8.57 -0.95
C LEU A 401 -14.71 8.39 0.33
N SER A 402 -13.55 7.74 0.26
CA SER A 402 -12.64 7.61 1.41
C SER A 402 -12.16 8.96 1.92
N ILE A 403 -11.80 9.90 1.02
CA ILE A 403 -11.37 11.25 1.41
C ILE A 403 -12.53 12.04 2.06
N VAL A 404 -13.75 11.89 1.54
CA VAL A 404 -14.94 12.54 2.10
C VAL A 404 -15.17 12.10 3.55
N THR A 405 -14.81 10.86 3.92
CA THR A 405 -14.93 10.39 5.32
C THR A 405 -14.10 11.20 6.32
N LEU A 406 -13.08 11.96 5.87
CA LEU A 406 -12.33 12.86 6.75
C LEU A 406 -13.20 13.94 7.40
N LYS A 407 -14.31 14.30 6.77
CA LYS A 407 -15.19 15.37 7.24
C LYS A 407 -16.59 14.87 7.68
N LEU A 408 -16.93 13.60 7.41
CA LEU A 408 -18.18 13.01 7.85
C LEU A 408 -18.06 12.58 9.32
N ARG A 409 -18.80 13.27 10.19
CA ARG A 409 -18.82 13.08 11.65
C ARG A 409 -20.24 13.08 12.19
#